data_78a5a45a5fa60667f1ae503c78ac01a7
#
_entry.id   78a5a45a5fa60667f1ae503c78ac01a7
#
_cell.length_a   1.000
_cell.length_b   1.000
_cell.length_c   1.000
_cell.angle_alpha   90.00
_cell.angle_beta   90.00
_cell.angle_gamma   90.00
#
_symmetry.space_group_name_H-M   'P 1'
#
loop_
_entity.id
_entity.type
_entity.pdbx_description
1 polymer ?
#
loop_
_entity_poly.entity_id
_entity_poly.type
_entity_poly.pdbx_seq_one_letter_code
_entity_poly.pdbx_strand_id
1 'polypeptide(L)'
;HSFPTRRSSDLSDIHTDQVTYDVTMPFIRMLAGPVDYTQGAMHNANKRCYHSSMDTPMSQGTRCRQLAEYVVFESPLNMLCDSPTNYDREEECTEFIAAIPTVWEQTIAMNGEIGKYITMARRKGDVWYVGSLTNWDARTLTLDLSFLGAGRWKAEMFHDGVNANRLASDYQKTVTDIPASRKLTVKMAQGGGCALKIYKE
;
A
#
# COMPACT_ATOMS: atom_id res chain seq x y z
N HIS A 1 1.48 28.40 -8.20
CA HIS A 1 1.11 27.40 -9.20
C HIS A 1 1.06 26.04 -8.50
N SER A 2 -0.12 25.66 -8.05
CA SER A 2 -0.38 24.25 -7.80
C SER A 2 -0.15 23.51 -9.12
N PHE A 3 0.93 22.78 -9.23
CA PHE A 3 0.95 21.73 -10.23
C PHE A 3 -0.33 20.91 -10.02
N PRO A 4 -1.08 20.64 -11.07
CA PRO A 4 -2.10 19.64 -10.96
C PRO A 4 -1.33 18.36 -10.60
N THR A 5 -1.23 18.07 -9.31
CA THR A 5 -1.07 16.71 -8.89
C THR A 5 -2.15 15.99 -9.65
N ARG A 6 -1.77 15.20 -10.65
CA ARG A 6 -2.70 14.22 -11.19
C ARG A 6 -2.99 13.35 -9.99
N ARG A 7 -4.06 13.71 -9.36
CA ARG A 7 -4.57 13.01 -8.22
C ARG A 7 -4.74 11.58 -8.68
N SER A 8 -4.15 10.63 -7.94
CA SER A 8 -4.70 9.28 -8.00
C SER A 8 -6.21 9.35 -7.75
N SER A 9 -6.66 10.43 -7.15
CA SER A 9 -8.05 10.83 -6.97
C SER A 9 -8.69 11.46 -8.19
N ASP A 10 -7.98 11.74 -9.27
CA ASP A 10 -8.63 11.86 -10.57
C ASP A 10 -9.04 10.47 -11.06
N LEU A 11 -9.65 9.74 -10.12
CA LEU A 11 -10.25 8.43 -10.33
C LEU A 11 -11.35 8.50 -11.39
N SER A 12 -11.82 9.73 -11.68
CA SER A 12 -12.85 10.00 -12.68
C SER A 12 -12.35 9.94 -14.13
N ASP A 13 -11.06 10.14 -14.39
CA ASP A 13 -10.54 10.26 -15.76
C ASP A 13 -9.19 9.54 -15.97
N ILE A 14 -8.94 8.46 -15.24
CA ILE A 14 -7.74 7.66 -15.41
C ILE A 14 -7.95 6.65 -16.53
N HIS A 15 -7.40 6.94 -17.69
CA HIS A 15 -7.32 6.01 -18.82
C HIS A 15 -6.01 5.19 -18.83
N THR A 16 -5.12 5.44 -17.87
CA THR A 16 -3.81 4.79 -17.75
C THR A 16 -3.88 3.58 -16.83
N ASP A 17 -2.97 2.64 -16.99
CA ASP A 17 -2.76 1.51 -16.07
C ASP A 17 -2.05 2.02 -14.81
N GLN A 18 -2.85 2.47 -13.83
CA GLN A 18 -2.34 3.01 -12.58
C GLN A 18 -1.58 1.96 -11.77
N VAL A 19 -2.01 0.71 -11.82
CA VAL A 19 -1.39 -0.39 -11.07
C VAL A 19 0.05 -0.65 -11.53
N THR A 20 0.30 -0.64 -12.84
CA THR A 20 1.66 -0.77 -13.37
C THR A 20 2.48 0.50 -13.15
N TYR A 21 1.85 1.68 -13.21
CA TYR A 21 2.50 2.95 -12.91
C TYR A 21 3.04 2.97 -11.47
N ASP A 22 2.25 2.56 -10.48
CA ASP A 22 2.62 2.62 -9.07
C ASP A 22 3.78 1.69 -8.69
N VAL A 23 3.99 0.60 -9.40
CA VAL A 23 5.16 -0.26 -9.23
C VAL A 23 6.36 0.16 -10.11
N THR A 24 6.20 1.22 -10.89
CA THR A 24 7.26 1.83 -11.71
C THR A 24 7.76 3.12 -11.09
N MET A 25 6.87 3.96 -10.61
CA MET A 25 7.14 5.30 -10.11
C MET A 25 8.21 5.36 -9.01
N PRO A 26 8.26 4.42 -8.03
CA PRO A 26 9.29 4.42 -7.00
C PRO A 26 10.72 4.24 -7.55
N PHE A 27 10.89 3.57 -8.68
CA PHE A 27 12.21 3.32 -9.29
C PHE A 27 12.73 4.50 -10.11
N ILE A 28 11.86 5.43 -10.49
CA ILE A 28 12.23 6.59 -11.34
C ILE A 28 11.95 7.91 -10.63
N ARG A 29 10.70 8.23 -10.34
CA ARG A 29 10.32 9.53 -9.78
C ARG A 29 10.82 9.74 -8.35
N MET A 30 10.76 8.71 -7.51
CA MET A 30 11.20 8.82 -6.11
C MET A 30 12.72 8.88 -5.95
N LEU A 31 13.51 8.61 -6.99
CA LEU A 31 14.95 8.86 -6.99
C LEU A 31 15.29 10.35 -6.86
N ALA A 32 14.38 11.22 -7.29
CA ALA A 32 14.53 12.67 -7.16
C ALA A 32 14.07 13.22 -5.81
N GLY A 33 13.55 12.39 -4.92
CA GLY A 33 13.05 12.75 -3.59
C GLY A 33 11.56 12.45 -3.40
N PRO A 34 10.96 12.93 -2.32
CA PRO A 34 9.55 12.74 -2.00
C PRO A 34 8.61 13.18 -3.12
N VAL A 35 7.44 12.57 -3.15
CA VAL A 35 6.43 12.81 -4.17
C VAL A 35 5.08 13.08 -3.53
N ASP A 36 4.33 14.05 -4.06
CA ASP A 36 2.93 14.21 -3.72
C ASP A 36 2.13 13.11 -4.37
N TYR A 37 1.39 12.39 -3.55
CA TYR A 37 0.50 11.33 -4.00
C TYR A 37 -0.78 11.34 -3.19
N THR A 38 -1.89 10.98 -3.82
CA THR A 38 -3.20 10.96 -3.19
C THR A 38 -3.75 9.55 -3.30
N GLN A 39 -3.51 8.76 -2.27
CA GLN A 39 -3.92 7.36 -2.14
C GLN A 39 -5.01 7.20 -1.07
N GLY A 40 -5.43 5.96 -0.82
CA GLY A 40 -6.35 5.61 0.26
C GLY A 40 -7.80 5.53 -0.16
N ALA A 41 -8.08 5.30 -1.45
CA ALA A 41 -9.46 5.07 -1.89
C ALA A 41 -10.05 3.81 -1.22
N MET A 42 -11.27 3.95 -0.71
CA MET A 42 -12.04 2.86 -0.11
C MET A 42 -12.98 2.17 -1.11
N HIS A 43 -13.20 2.78 -2.27
CA HIS A 43 -13.86 2.15 -3.40
C HIS A 43 -12.79 1.64 -4.38
N ASN A 44 -12.64 0.32 -4.47
CA ASN A 44 -11.54 -0.33 -5.19
C ASN A 44 -12.08 -1.23 -6.30
N ALA A 45 -11.40 -1.27 -7.43
CA ALA A 45 -11.84 -2.04 -8.59
C ALA A 45 -10.70 -2.89 -9.16
N ASN A 46 -11.00 -4.14 -9.47
CA ASN A 46 -10.11 -4.97 -10.26
C ASN A 46 -10.08 -4.51 -11.74
N LYS A 47 -9.13 -5.02 -12.51
CA LYS A 47 -8.92 -4.59 -13.91
C LYS A 47 -10.16 -4.66 -14.80
N ARG A 48 -11.08 -5.61 -14.54
CA ARG A 48 -12.28 -5.80 -15.35
C ARG A 48 -13.45 -4.91 -14.94
N CYS A 49 -13.49 -4.53 -13.67
CA CYS A 49 -14.58 -3.76 -13.08
C CYS A 49 -14.29 -2.26 -13.03
N TYR A 50 -13.03 -1.88 -13.23
CA TYR A 50 -12.66 -0.47 -13.25
C TYR A 50 -13.29 0.25 -14.44
N HIS A 51 -13.92 1.35 -14.15
CA HIS A 51 -14.40 2.32 -15.12
C HIS A 51 -14.31 3.73 -14.53
N SER A 52 -14.01 4.69 -15.37
CA SER A 52 -14.01 6.10 -14.98
C SER A 52 -15.41 6.55 -14.63
N SER A 53 -15.61 7.16 -13.46
CA SER A 53 -16.91 7.66 -13.00
C SER A 53 -16.72 8.91 -12.16
N MET A 54 -17.51 9.95 -12.46
CA MET A 54 -17.52 11.18 -11.66
C MET A 54 -18.34 11.02 -10.37
N ASP A 55 -19.39 10.20 -10.40
CA ASP A 55 -20.35 10.07 -9.30
C ASP A 55 -19.83 9.11 -8.22
N THR A 56 -19.13 8.06 -8.62
CA THR A 56 -18.60 7.03 -7.74
C THR A 56 -17.15 6.70 -8.11
N PRO A 57 -16.22 7.61 -7.86
CA PRO A 57 -14.82 7.40 -8.22
C PRO A 57 -14.25 6.16 -7.50
N MET A 58 -13.40 5.41 -8.21
CA MET A 58 -12.80 4.19 -7.72
C MET A 58 -11.32 4.11 -8.07
N SER A 59 -10.51 3.49 -7.22
CA SER A 59 -9.11 3.19 -7.53
C SER A 59 -8.95 1.87 -8.26
N GLN A 60 -7.90 1.76 -9.06
CA GLN A 60 -7.47 0.50 -9.65
C GLN A 60 -6.68 -0.34 -8.63
N GLY A 61 -6.91 -1.65 -8.61
CA GLY A 61 -6.26 -2.58 -7.70
C GLY A 61 -7.02 -2.78 -6.39
N THR A 62 -6.38 -3.49 -5.45
CA THR A 62 -7.05 -3.90 -4.21
C THR A 62 -7.03 -2.83 -3.13
N ARG A 63 -7.84 -3.03 -2.08
CA ARG A 63 -7.83 -2.24 -0.85
C ARG A 63 -6.45 -2.24 -0.19
N CYS A 64 -5.84 -3.42 -0.06
CA CYS A 64 -4.52 -3.55 0.57
C CYS A 64 -3.42 -2.84 -0.20
N ARG A 65 -3.56 -2.71 -1.53
CA ARG A 65 -2.71 -1.87 -2.34
C ARG A 65 -2.75 -0.42 -1.86
N GLN A 66 -3.94 0.16 -1.69
CA GLN A 66 -4.11 1.54 -1.25
C GLN A 66 -3.50 1.79 0.12
N LEU A 67 -3.57 0.83 1.04
CA LEU A 67 -2.91 0.90 2.34
C LEU A 67 -1.38 0.82 2.22
N ALA A 68 -0.89 -0.06 1.35
CA ALA A 68 0.55 -0.26 1.16
C ALA A 68 1.24 0.96 0.49
N GLU A 69 0.52 1.70 -0.35
CA GLU A 69 1.02 2.91 -1.01
C GLU A 69 1.48 3.98 -0.02
N TYR A 70 0.82 4.10 1.14
CA TYR A 70 1.25 5.02 2.22
C TYR A 70 2.63 4.68 2.79
N VAL A 71 3.06 3.44 2.68
CA VAL A 71 4.37 3.00 3.13
C VAL A 71 5.39 3.03 1.99
N VAL A 72 4.98 2.62 0.79
CA VAL A 72 5.88 2.55 -0.38
C VAL A 72 6.27 3.94 -0.85
N PHE A 73 5.30 4.85 -0.96
CA PHE A 73 5.57 6.20 -1.42
C PHE A 73 6.10 7.07 -0.28
N GLU A 74 7.16 7.80 -0.54
CA GLU A 74 7.66 8.82 0.37
C GLU A 74 6.92 10.13 0.08
N SER A 75 5.97 10.45 0.92
CA SER A 75 5.17 11.66 0.82
C SER A 75 5.04 12.32 2.19
N PRO A 76 5.75 13.42 2.46
CA PRO A 76 5.61 14.18 3.71
C PRO A 76 4.24 14.81 3.88
N LEU A 77 3.53 15.02 2.79
CA LEU A 77 2.15 15.48 2.75
C LEU A 77 1.28 14.41 2.11
N ASN A 78 0.73 13.53 2.92
CA ASN A 78 -0.24 12.53 2.48
C ASN A 78 -1.63 13.15 2.42
N MET A 79 -2.28 13.04 1.27
CA MET A 79 -3.67 13.41 1.10
C MET A 79 -4.56 12.17 1.06
N LEU A 80 -5.77 12.31 1.58
CA LEU A 80 -6.80 11.30 1.49
C LEU A 80 -7.64 11.53 0.23
N CYS A 81 -7.84 10.48 -0.57
CA CYS A 81 -8.52 10.62 -1.87
C CYS A 81 -10.01 10.29 -1.84
N ASP A 82 -10.54 9.86 -0.70
CA ASP A 82 -11.93 9.45 -0.57
C ASP A 82 -12.75 10.41 0.32
N SER A 83 -14.05 10.17 0.42
CA SER A 83 -14.95 10.98 1.23
C SER A 83 -14.85 10.61 2.72
N PRO A 84 -15.13 11.55 3.65
CA PRO A 84 -15.20 11.24 5.08
C PRO A 84 -16.15 10.08 5.39
N THR A 85 -17.30 10.03 4.71
CA THR A 85 -18.30 8.96 4.90
C THR A 85 -17.74 7.58 4.57
N ASN A 86 -16.89 7.46 3.53
CA ASN A 86 -16.27 6.19 3.18
C ASN A 86 -15.20 5.80 4.19
N TYR A 87 -14.44 6.75 4.71
CA TYR A 87 -13.47 6.51 5.78
C TYR A 87 -14.16 6.10 7.09
N ASP A 88 -15.30 6.70 7.43
CA ASP A 88 -16.09 6.32 8.61
C ASP A 88 -16.64 4.90 8.50
N ARG A 89 -17.00 4.44 7.30
CA ARG A 89 -17.47 3.06 7.06
C ARG A 89 -16.36 2.03 7.12
N GLU A 90 -15.15 2.41 6.79
CA GLU A 90 -13.97 1.55 6.71
C GLU A 90 -12.97 1.90 7.83
N GLU A 91 -13.48 2.03 9.05
CA GLU A 91 -12.78 2.52 10.24
C GLU A 91 -11.43 1.81 10.45
N GLU A 92 -11.40 0.49 10.31
CA GLU A 92 -10.20 -0.34 10.50
C GLU A 92 -9.06 0.03 9.53
N CYS A 93 -9.39 0.29 8.26
CA CYS A 93 -8.43 0.76 7.27
C CYS A 93 -8.01 2.20 7.54
N THR A 94 -8.94 3.03 7.96
CA THR A 94 -8.72 4.44 8.28
C THR A 94 -7.81 4.60 9.48
N GLU A 95 -8.01 3.82 10.53
CA GLU A 95 -7.13 3.79 11.70
C GLU A 95 -5.69 3.40 11.33
N PHE A 96 -5.54 2.41 10.44
CA PHE A 96 -4.23 2.03 9.95
C PHE A 96 -3.54 3.17 9.20
N ILE A 97 -4.25 3.86 8.30
CA ILE A 97 -3.75 5.03 7.58
C ILE A 97 -3.35 6.15 8.55
N ALA A 98 -4.20 6.44 9.52
CA ALA A 98 -3.96 7.49 10.51
C ALA A 98 -2.73 7.20 11.40
N ALA A 99 -2.37 5.93 11.57
CA ALA A 99 -1.22 5.52 12.36
C ALA A 99 0.11 5.60 11.58
N ILE A 100 0.07 5.78 10.26
CA ILE A 100 1.28 5.82 9.41
C ILE A 100 1.93 7.20 9.51
N PRO A 101 3.22 7.29 9.87
CA PRO A 101 3.96 8.54 9.87
C PRO A 101 4.16 9.12 8.47
N THR A 102 4.23 10.44 8.37
CA THR A 102 4.55 11.14 7.11
C THR A 102 6.05 11.38 6.94
N VAL A 103 6.82 11.31 8.04
CA VAL A 103 8.28 11.50 8.03
C VAL A 103 8.95 10.32 8.69
N TRP A 104 9.90 9.72 8.00
CA TRP A 104 10.56 8.48 8.37
C TRP A 104 11.99 8.72 8.87
N GLU A 105 12.44 7.91 9.82
CA GLU A 105 13.82 7.93 10.33
C GLU A 105 14.72 6.98 9.56
N GLN A 106 14.15 5.92 9.00
CA GLN A 106 14.90 4.94 8.23
C GLN A 106 14.03 4.36 7.12
N THR A 107 14.62 4.14 5.95
CA THR A 107 13.99 3.50 4.79
C THR A 107 14.89 2.39 4.29
N ILE A 108 14.32 1.23 4.01
CA ILE A 108 14.99 0.07 3.42
C ILE A 108 14.21 -0.34 2.17
N ALA A 109 14.86 -0.31 1.01
CA ALA A 109 14.36 -0.97 -0.18
C ALA A 109 14.64 -2.48 -0.02
N MET A 110 13.59 -3.27 0.17
CA MET A 110 13.74 -4.69 0.46
C MET A 110 13.94 -5.52 -0.80
N ASN A 111 12.98 -5.44 -1.70
CA ASN A 111 13.05 -6.10 -3.01
C ASN A 111 12.12 -5.38 -4.01
N GLY A 112 12.34 -5.63 -5.28
CA GLY A 112 11.50 -5.06 -6.33
C GLY A 112 12.05 -5.31 -7.72
N GLU A 113 11.16 -5.20 -8.68
CA GLU A 113 11.46 -5.22 -10.11
C GLU A 113 10.56 -4.19 -10.79
N ILE A 114 11.17 -3.25 -11.48
CA ILE A 114 10.46 -2.11 -12.11
C ILE A 114 9.32 -2.61 -13.00
N GLY A 115 8.14 -2.02 -12.84
CA GLY A 115 6.93 -2.38 -13.56
C GLY A 115 6.27 -3.69 -13.11
N LYS A 116 6.85 -4.39 -12.14
CA LYS A 116 6.31 -5.67 -11.66
C LYS A 116 5.90 -5.64 -10.18
N TYR A 117 6.80 -5.29 -9.30
CA TYR A 117 6.51 -5.24 -7.86
C TYR A 117 7.56 -4.44 -7.10
N ILE A 118 7.21 -4.02 -5.91
CA ILE A 118 8.12 -3.34 -4.98
C ILE A 118 7.72 -3.63 -3.53
N THR A 119 8.73 -3.73 -2.66
CA THR A 119 8.55 -3.79 -1.21
C THR A 119 9.50 -2.83 -0.53
N MET A 120 8.95 -1.99 0.34
CA MET A 120 9.68 -1.01 1.15
C MET A 120 9.41 -1.25 2.62
N ALA A 121 10.45 -1.11 3.45
CA ALA A 121 10.31 -1.05 4.90
C ALA A 121 10.75 0.31 5.39
N ARG A 122 9.97 0.89 6.33
CA ARG A 122 10.23 2.22 6.88
C ARG A 122 10.04 2.20 8.39
N ARG A 123 10.84 2.99 9.10
CA ARG A 123 10.82 3.04 10.56
C ARG A 123 10.53 4.45 11.08
N LYS A 124 9.74 4.48 12.13
CA LYS A 124 9.56 5.64 12.98
C LYS A 124 9.55 5.21 14.45
N GLY A 125 10.45 5.74 15.26
CA GLY A 125 10.66 5.27 16.63
C GLY A 125 10.98 3.76 16.65
N ASP A 126 10.24 3.01 17.44
CA ASP A 126 10.38 1.56 17.58
C ASP A 126 9.45 0.74 16.66
N VAL A 127 8.70 1.42 15.78
CA VAL A 127 7.72 0.79 14.90
C VAL A 127 8.24 0.77 13.46
N TRP A 128 8.14 -0.39 12.83
CA TRP A 128 8.40 -0.57 11.41
C TRP A 128 7.10 -0.71 10.64
N TYR A 129 7.09 -0.16 9.45
CA TYR A 129 6.01 -0.32 8.48
C TYR A 129 6.58 -0.96 7.22
N VAL A 130 5.88 -1.94 6.67
CA VAL A 130 6.28 -2.59 5.41
C VAL A 130 5.12 -2.51 4.44
N GLY A 131 5.39 -2.00 3.25
CA GLY A 131 4.44 -1.96 2.15
C GLY A 131 4.94 -2.76 0.96
N SER A 132 4.09 -3.61 0.41
CA SER A 132 4.35 -4.37 -0.81
C SER A 132 3.26 -4.12 -1.83
N LEU A 133 3.66 -3.87 -3.08
CA LEU A 133 2.76 -3.68 -4.23
C LEU A 133 3.13 -4.67 -5.33
N THR A 134 2.14 -5.16 -6.06
CA THR A 134 2.34 -5.93 -7.30
C THR A 134 1.58 -5.30 -8.46
N ASN A 135 2.00 -5.59 -9.69
CA ASN A 135 1.26 -5.26 -10.90
C ASN A 135 0.02 -6.16 -11.05
N TRP A 136 -0.54 -6.29 -12.24
CA TRP A 136 -1.69 -7.17 -12.50
C TRP A 136 -1.38 -8.68 -12.44
N ASP A 137 -0.16 -9.07 -12.08
CA ASP A 137 0.19 -10.45 -11.81
C ASP A 137 0.10 -10.73 -10.31
N ALA A 138 -0.69 -11.73 -9.93
CA ALA A 138 -0.72 -12.20 -8.55
C ALA A 138 0.68 -12.70 -8.14
N ARG A 139 1.09 -12.42 -6.91
CA ARG A 139 2.45 -12.69 -6.47
C ARG A 139 2.51 -13.18 -5.03
N THR A 140 3.42 -14.12 -4.81
CA THR A 140 3.80 -14.53 -3.45
C THR A 140 5.24 -14.13 -3.23
N LEU A 141 5.49 -13.37 -2.15
CA LEU A 141 6.82 -12.91 -1.77
C LEU A 141 7.18 -13.44 -0.38
N THR A 142 8.45 -13.74 -0.18
CA THR A 142 9.02 -13.95 1.16
C THR A 142 9.77 -12.69 1.55
N LEU A 143 9.26 -12.01 2.56
CA LEU A 143 9.87 -10.82 3.14
C LEU A 143 10.99 -11.22 4.09
N ASP A 144 12.18 -10.68 3.91
CA ASP A 144 13.30 -10.83 4.83
C ASP A 144 13.27 -9.66 5.83
N LEU A 145 12.87 -9.98 7.05
CA LEU A 145 12.75 -9.03 8.16
C LEU A 145 13.98 -9.09 9.09
N SER A 146 15.14 -9.49 8.59
CA SER A 146 16.38 -9.61 9.38
C SER A 146 16.87 -8.29 9.97
N PHE A 147 16.41 -7.15 9.43
CA PHE A 147 16.67 -5.82 9.98
C PHE A 147 15.98 -5.57 11.34
N LEU A 148 15.01 -6.40 11.72
CA LEU A 148 14.41 -6.35 13.05
C LEU A 148 15.43 -6.88 14.07
N GLY A 149 15.80 -6.06 15.03
CA GLY A 149 16.73 -6.42 16.08
C GLY A 149 16.24 -7.59 16.95
N ALA A 150 17.00 -7.94 17.96
CA ALA A 150 16.65 -9.00 18.92
C ALA A 150 15.33 -8.69 19.64
N GLY A 151 14.63 -9.73 20.07
CA GLY A 151 13.38 -9.65 20.80
C GLY A 151 12.22 -10.29 20.04
N ARG A 152 11.07 -10.25 20.68
CA ARG A 152 9.80 -10.69 20.09
C ARG A 152 9.16 -9.54 19.35
N TRP A 153 8.65 -9.84 18.18
CA TRP A 153 8.01 -8.86 17.31
C TRP A 153 6.67 -9.39 16.83
N LYS A 154 5.69 -8.49 16.78
CA LYS A 154 4.37 -8.75 16.22
C LYS A 154 4.16 -7.91 14.96
N ALA A 155 3.40 -8.45 14.04
CA ALA A 155 2.95 -7.74 12.85
C ALA A 155 1.43 -7.69 12.82
N GLU A 156 0.89 -6.50 12.75
CA GLU A 156 -0.47 -6.24 12.28
C GLU A 156 -0.40 -6.12 10.76
N MET A 157 -1.08 -7.00 10.05
CA MET A 157 -0.96 -7.14 8.61
C MET A 157 -2.32 -7.04 7.93
N PHE A 158 -2.40 -6.15 6.96
CA PHE A 158 -3.49 -6.07 5.98
C PHE A 158 -3.03 -6.73 4.70
N HIS A 159 -3.71 -7.76 4.27
CA HIS A 159 -3.39 -8.49 3.05
C HIS A 159 -4.65 -8.83 2.26
N ASP A 160 -4.48 -9.03 0.96
CA ASP A 160 -5.58 -9.34 0.06
C ASP A 160 -6.34 -10.58 0.52
N GLY A 161 -7.66 -10.48 0.52
CA GLY A 161 -8.55 -11.59 0.85
C GLY A 161 -8.61 -12.64 -0.27
N VAL A 162 -9.23 -13.76 0.03
CA VAL A 162 -9.35 -14.91 -0.89
C VAL A 162 -10.10 -14.52 -2.18
N ASN A 163 -11.03 -13.58 -2.08
CA ASN A 163 -11.84 -13.12 -3.21
C ASN A 163 -11.33 -11.82 -3.84
N ALA A 164 -10.18 -11.29 -3.45
CA ALA A 164 -9.68 -9.98 -3.91
C ALA A 164 -9.57 -9.87 -5.44
N ASN A 165 -9.38 -10.98 -6.16
CA ASN A 165 -9.41 -11.02 -7.62
C ASN A 165 -10.80 -10.73 -8.23
N ARG A 166 -11.88 -10.87 -7.45
CA ARG A 166 -13.26 -10.60 -7.85
C ARG A 166 -13.82 -9.35 -7.20
N LEU A 167 -13.52 -9.16 -5.93
CA LEU A 167 -13.93 -8.04 -5.09
C LEU A 167 -12.68 -7.36 -4.56
N ALA A 168 -12.26 -6.28 -5.20
CA ALA A 168 -11.00 -5.60 -4.90
C ALA A 168 -10.93 -5.01 -3.48
N SER A 169 -12.07 -4.82 -2.83
CA SER A 169 -12.18 -4.41 -1.43
C SER A 169 -12.07 -5.58 -0.42
N ASP A 170 -11.98 -6.83 -0.90
CA ASP A 170 -11.83 -7.98 0.00
C ASP A 170 -10.40 -8.04 0.57
N TYR A 171 -10.31 -7.90 1.87
CA TYR A 171 -9.05 -7.93 2.61
C TYR A 171 -9.19 -8.72 3.92
N GLN A 172 -8.08 -9.04 4.51
CA GLN A 172 -8.00 -9.60 5.85
C GLN A 172 -7.00 -8.80 6.69
N LYS A 173 -7.40 -8.50 7.92
CA LYS A 173 -6.50 -7.98 8.95
C LYS A 173 -6.12 -9.13 9.89
N THR A 174 -4.84 -9.34 10.09
CA THR A 174 -4.31 -10.37 10.97
C THR A 174 -3.23 -9.81 11.86
N VAL A 175 -3.15 -10.30 13.09
CA VAL A 175 -2.03 -10.04 13.99
C VAL A 175 -1.28 -11.35 14.19
N THR A 176 0.00 -11.36 13.87
CA THR A 176 0.83 -12.56 13.95
C THR A 176 2.19 -12.26 14.56
N ASP A 177 2.76 -13.26 15.21
CA ASP A 177 4.14 -13.18 15.68
C ASP A 177 5.11 -13.29 14.49
N ILE A 178 6.16 -12.47 14.50
CA ILE A 178 7.22 -12.59 13.53
C ILE A 178 8.06 -13.84 13.87
N PRO A 179 8.18 -14.79 12.93
CA PRO A 179 8.95 -16.01 13.17
C PRO A 179 10.41 -15.74 13.53
N ALA A 180 11.03 -16.65 14.28
CA ALA A 180 12.45 -16.55 14.63
C ALA A 180 13.37 -16.52 13.38
N SER A 181 12.94 -17.13 12.28
CA SER A 181 13.61 -17.06 10.98
C SER A 181 13.63 -15.67 10.35
N ARG A 182 12.85 -14.71 10.89
CA ARG A 182 12.65 -13.38 10.32
C ARG A 182 12.16 -13.39 8.87
N LYS A 183 11.52 -14.47 8.45
CA LYS A 183 10.94 -14.59 7.11
C LYS A 183 9.43 -14.69 7.20
N LEU A 184 8.75 -13.80 6.50
CA LEU A 184 7.28 -13.75 6.43
C LEU A 184 6.84 -13.87 4.98
N THR A 185 5.96 -14.83 4.69
CA THR A 185 5.40 -14.98 3.34
C THR A 185 4.12 -14.19 3.21
N VAL A 186 4.03 -13.36 2.19
CA VAL A 186 2.85 -12.57 1.84
C VAL A 186 2.35 -12.96 0.46
N LYS A 187 1.02 -13.01 0.31
CA LYS A 187 0.35 -13.28 -0.98
C LYS A 187 -0.43 -12.05 -1.39
N MET A 188 -0.26 -11.64 -2.63
CA MET A 188 -0.95 -10.51 -3.23
C MET A 188 -1.76 -10.97 -4.43
N ALA A 189 -3.00 -10.51 -4.53
CA ALA A 189 -3.86 -10.70 -5.68
C ALA A 189 -3.38 -9.90 -6.90
N GLN A 190 -4.07 -9.99 -8.01
CA GLN A 190 -3.84 -9.15 -9.17
C GLN A 190 -4.09 -7.67 -8.84
N GLY A 191 -3.13 -6.80 -9.10
CA GLY A 191 -3.19 -5.40 -8.68
C GLY A 191 -3.19 -5.22 -7.17
N GLY A 192 -2.67 -6.21 -6.45
CA GLY A 192 -2.75 -6.31 -5.01
C GLY A 192 -1.63 -5.62 -4.25
N GLY A 193 -1.75 -5.70 -2.94
CA GLY A 193 -0.78 -5.19 -1.99
C GLY A 193 -0.84 -5.87 -0.63
N CYS A 194 0.12 -5.51 0.20
CA CYS A 194 0.16 -5.92 1.58
C CYS A 194 0.79 -4.80 2.41
N ALA A 195 0.16 -4.46 3.53
CA ALA A 195 0.65 -3.44 4.44
C ALA A 195 0.81 -4.01 5.85
N LEU A 196 1.96 -3.77 6.48
CA LEU A 196 2.27 -4.26 7.81
C LEU A 196 2.68 -3.11 8.73
N LYS A 197 2.27 -3.21 9.99
CA LYS A 197 2.81 -2.46 11.12
C LYS A 197 3.47 -3.45 12.07
N ILE A 198 4.78 -3.32 12.30
CA ILE A 198 5.59 -4.26 13.07
C ILE A 198 6.12 -3.55 14.30
N TYR A 199 5.88 -4.13 15.46
CA TYR A 199 6.24 -3.57 16.75
C TYR A 199 6.75 -4.63 17.71
N LYS A 200 7.51 -4.20 18.72
CA LYS A 200 7.95 -5.10 19.80
C LYS A 200 6.80 -5.46 20.73
N GLU A 201 6.81 -6.70 21.17
CA GLU A 201 5.96 -7.18 22.25
C GLU A 201 6.43 -6.64 23.60
#